data_17612e599298d6c41c4608474b27d4df
#
_entry.id   17612e599298d6c41c4608474b27d4df
#
_cell.length_a   1.000
_cell.length_b   1.000
_cell.length_c   1.000
_cell.angle_alpha   90.00
_cell.angle_beta   90.00
_cell.angle_gamma   90.00
#
_symmetry.space_group_name_H-M   'P 1'
#
loop_
_entity.id
_entity.type
_entity.pdbx_description
1 polymer ?
#
loop_
_entity_poly.entity_id
_entity_poly.type
_entity_poly.pdbx_seq_one_letter_code
_entity_poly.pdbx_strand_id
1 'polypeptide(L)'
;LEAAYHNRLHFADTLWCMTALLLACRQASVEPRLQDEQEMLAILVMVGHDFHHDGRVNQHLMEMENRSVTLAAPVLDQFGIAEDDLECMKRLVQHTDPTTVAENHSVALQRPFSIGDQAWLQVLANEADVLASSLPDYGESLGEALSREWAAKHADMAKSVISPAGRLYFLEKVAIFSTPGSRRLGLQQLREMQIEALKQTLSKA
;
A
#
# COMPACT_ATOMS: atom_id res chain seq x y z
N LEU A 1 9.39 -7.60 21.26
CA LEU A 1 8.94 -8.54 20.23
C LEU A 1 8.49 -7.75 19.02
N GLU A 2 8.89 -8.16 17.83
CA GLU A 2 8.48 -7.57 16.55
C GLU A 2 7.00 -7.86 16.32
N ALA A 3 6.27 -6.93 15.70
CA ALA A 3 4.87 -7.11 15.33
C ALA A 3 4.70 -8.30 14.36
N ALA A 4 3.52 -8.95 14.39
CA ALA A 4 3.34 -10.15 13.59
C ALA A 4 3.17 -9.84 12.08
N TYR A 5 2.62 -8.69 11.73
CA TYR A 5 2.43 -8.22 10.37
C TYR A 5 3.32 -6.99 10.07
N HIS A 6 3.19 -5.90 10.83
CA HIS A 6 3.97 -4.67 10.63
C HIS A 6 5.40 -4.86 11.17
N ASN A 7 6.21 -5.61 10.43
CA ASN A 7 7.56 -6.01 10.78
C ASN A 7 8.52 -5.78 9.59
N ARG A 8 9.80 -6.13 9.77
CA ARG A 8 10.82 -5.97 8.71
C ARG A 8 10.52 -6.76 7.43
N LEU A 9 9.69 -7.83 7.50
CA LEU A 9 9.29 -8.60 6.31
C LEU A 9 8.28 -7.79 5.49
N HIS A 10 7.23 -7.25 6.13
CA HIS A 10 6.30 -6.34 5.47
C HIS A 10 7.03 -5.13 4.86
N PHE A 11 7.96 -4.55 5.60
CA PHE A 11 8.80 -3.48 5.10
C PHE A 11 9.59 -3.87 3.84
N ALA A 12 10.20 -5.06 3.84
CA ALA A 12 10.91 -5.57 2.66
C ALA A 12 9.96 -5.85 1.49
N ASP A 13 8.77 -6.40 1.77
CA ASP A 13 7.74 -6.66 0.77
C ASP A 13 7.28 -5.38 0.08
N THR A 14 6.99 -4.32 0.83
CA THR A 14 6.52 -3.05 0.25
C THR A 14 7.59 -2.38 -0.61
N LEU A 15 8.86 -2.45 -0.22
CA LEU A 15 9.99 -1.98 -1.04
C LEU A 15 10.13 -2.81 -2.33
N TRP A 16 9.99 -4.12 -2.24
CA TRP A 16 10.04 -5.03 -3.38
C TRP A 16 8.88 -4.78 -4.34
N CYS A 17 7.67 -4.62 -3.79
CA CYS A 17 6.46 -4.30 -4.55
C CYS A 17 6.59 -2.95 -5.27
N MET A 18 7.07 -1.90 -4.58
CA MET A 18 7.33 -0.61 -5.21
C MET A 18 8.33 -0.73 -6.36
N THR A 19 9.44 -1.43 -6.15
CA THR A 19 10.45 -1.65 -7.20
C THR A 19 9.86 -2.38 -8.40
N ALA A 20 9.06 -3.43 -8.17
CA ALA A 20 8.41 -4.18 -9.25
C ALA A 20 7.41 -3.31 -10.05
N LEU A 21 6.62 -2.47 -9.36
CA LEU A 21 5.68 -1.53 -9.99
C LEU A 21 6.43 -0.47 -10.81
N LEU A 22 7.49 0.13 -10.28
CA LEU A 22 8.30 1.12 -11.00
C LEU A 22 8.93 0.52 -12.25
N LEU A 23 9.53 -0.67 -12.16
CA LEU A 23 10.08 -1.38 -13.32
C LEU A 23 9.00 -1.71 -14.37
N ALA A 24 7.82 -2.15 -13.93
CA ALA A 24 6.71 -2.44 -14.82
C ALA A 24 6.14 -1.16 -15.47
N CYS A 25 6.10 -0.04 -14.75
CA CYS A 25 5.73 1.26 -15.30
C CYS A 25 6.73 1.72 -16.37
N ARG A 26 8.04 1.60 -16.12
CA ARG A 26 9.08 1.91 -17.12
C ARG A 26 8.89 1.10 -18.41
N GLN A 27 8.47 -0.16 -18.30
CA GLN A 27 8.26 -1.05 -19.44
C GLN A 27 6.93 -0.80 -20.16
N ALA A 28 5.93 -0.26 -19.46
CA ALA A 28 4.61 0.04 -19.99
C ALA A 28 4.51 1.45 -20.59
N SER A 29 5.35 2.36 -20.16
CA SER A 29 5.30 3.76 -20.55
C SER A 29 5.95 3.98 -21.92
N VAL A 30 5.31 4.80 -22.74
CA VAL A 30 5.89 5.35 -23.98
C VAL A 30 6.77 6.57 -23.68
N GLU A 31 6.69 7.11 -22.46
CA GLU A 31 7.48 8.25 -22.04
C GLU A 31 8.91 7.89 -21.65
N PRO A 32 9.88 8.75 -22.00
CA PRO A 32 11.28 8.53 -21.66
C PRO A 32 11.49 8.70 -20.16
N ARG A 33 12.10 7.72 -19.55
CA ARG A 33 12.68 7.68 -18.18
C ARG A 33 11.80 8.29 -17.10
N LEU A 34 11.31 7.43 -16.23
CA LEU A 34 10.95 7.83 -14.87
C LEU A 34 12.13 8.65 -14.31
N GLN A 35 11.83 9.79 -13.72
CA GLN A 35 12.87 10.65 -13.18
C GLN A 35 13.41 9.97 -11.91
N ASP A 36 14.71 9.82 -11.81
CA ASP A 36 15.36 9.11 -10.69
C ASP A 36 14.93 9.69 -9.33
N GLU A 37 14.70 11.01 -9.26
CA GLU A 37 14.21 11.72 -8.06
C GLU A 37 12.83 11.25 -7.61
N GLN A 38 11.88 11.09 -8.53
CA GLN A 38 10.52 10.63 -8.20
C GLN A 38 10.49 9.16 -7.83
N GLU A 39 11.35 8.34 -8.42
CA GLU A 39 11.50 6.95 -7.99
C GLU A 39 12.11 6.85 -6.60
N MET A 40 13.10 7.66 -6.29
CA MET A 40 13.68 7.77 -4.95
C MET A 40 12.62 8.21 -3.95
N LEU A 41 11.79 9.20 -4.30
CA LEU A 41 10.69 9.64 -3.45
C LEU A 41 9.67 8.52 -3.22
N ALA A 42 9.29 7.76 -4.25
CA ALA A 42 8.39 6.61 -4.12
C ALA A 42 8.94 5.54 -3.17
N ILE A 43 10.24 5.23 -3.27
CA ILE A 43 10.92 4.31 -2.34
C ILE A 43 10.94 4.88 -0.92
N LEU A 44 11.22 6.18 -0.77
CA LEU A 44 11.27 6.86 0.53
C LEU A 44 9.91 6.84 1.22
N VAL A 45 8.81 6.95 0.48
CA VAL A 45 7.44 6.80 1.00
C VAL A 45 7.27 5.41 1.61
N MET A 46 7.72 4.34 0.94
CA MET A 46 7.65 2.98 1.50
C MET A 46 8.56 2.78 2.72
N VAL A 47 9.66 3.52 2.82
CA VAL A 47 10.47 3.53 4.05
C VAL A 47 9.73 4.17 5.21
N GLY A 48 8.90 5.17 4.95
CA GLY A 48 8.26 5.98 5.99
C GLY A 48 6.83 5.57 6.36
N HIS A 49 6.09 4.84 5.49
CA HIS A 49 4.63 4.67 5.65
C HIS A 49 4.24 3.98 6.96
N ASP A 50 4.95 2.94 7.36
CA ASP A 50 4.71 2.17 8.58
C ASP A 50 5.85 2.30 9.61
N PHE A 51 6.60 3.39 9.55
CA PHE A 51 7.75 3.58 10.44
C PHE A 51 7.32 3.54 11.91
N HIS A 52 7.86 2.57 12.66
CA HIS A 52 7.47 2.31 14.06
C HIS A 52 5.96 2.03 14.26
N HIS A 53 5.31 1.38 13.28
CA HIS A 53 3.95 0.89 13.46
C HIS A 53 3.87 -0.09 14.63
N ASP A 54 2.89 0.07 15.53
CA ASP A 54 2.79 -0.68 16.79
C ASP A 54 1.56 -1.62 16.85
N GLY A 55 0.98 -1.93 15.69
CA GLY A 55 -0.16 -2.85 15.54
C GLY A 55 -1.51 -2.25 15.96
N ARG A 56 -1.59 -0.95 16.24
CA ARG A 56 -2.87 -0.27 16.44
C ARG A 56 -3.57 -0.01 15.11
N VAL A 57 -4.86 0.24 15.18
CA VAL A 57 -5.67 0.71 14.06
C VAL A 57 -5.99 2.19 14.25
N ASN A 58 -6.18 2.90 13.15
CA ASN A 58 -6.59 4.31 13.16
C ASN A 58 -7.91 4.50 13.92
N GLN A 59 -7.92 5.37 14.91
CA GLN A 59 -9.13 5.86 15.57
C GLN A 59 -9.63 7.16 14.90
N HIS A 60 -8.72 7.86 14.26
CA HIS A 60 -8.97 9.06 13.46
C HIS A 60 -8.24 8.94 12.13
N LEU A 61 -8.73 9.65 11.13
CA LEU A 61 -8.14 9.67 9.79
C LEU A 61 -6.62 9.94 9.84
N MET A 62 -5.84 9.09 9.21
CA MET A 62 -4.37 9.22 9.09
C MET A 62 -3.61 9.23 10.44
N GLU A 63 -4.16 8.65 11.52
CA GLU A 63 -3.53 8.74 12.86
C GLU A 63 -2.19 8.02 12.90
N MET A 64 -2.13 6.79 12.38
CA MET A 64 -0.91 5.98 12.40
C MET A 64 0.12 6.50 11.39
N GLU A 65 -0.33 6.94 10.24
CA GLU A 65 0.48 7.55 9.20
C GLU A 65 1.13 8.86 9.69
N ASN A 66 0.37 9.72 10.37
CA ASN A 66 0.90 10.92 11.02
C ASN A 66 1.95 10.58 12.07
N ARG A 67 1.73 9.53 12.83
CA ARG A 67 2.70 9.05 13.81
C ARG A 67 3.97 8.53 13.13
N SER A 68 3.85 7.74 12.09
CA SER A 68 4.98 7.25 11.29
C SER A 68 5.81 8.41 10.74
N VAL A 69 5.18 9.40 10.13
CA VAL A 69 5.83 10.63 9.65
C VAL A 69 6.57 11.36 10.77
N THR A 70 5.91 11.55 11.91
CA THR A 70 6.52 12.28 13.06
C THR A 70 7.78 11.58 13.57
N LEU A 71 7.78 10.25 13.58
CA LEU A 71 8.91 9.45 14.04
C LEU A 71 10.01 9.32 12.99
N ALA A 72 9.66 9.28 11.70
CA ALA A 72 10.63 9.16 10.61
C ALA A 72 11.36 10.49 10.32
N ALA A 73 10.67 11.62 10.43
CA ALA A 73 11.22 12.93 10.04
C ALA A 73 12.60 13.24 10.66
N PRO A 74 12.85 13.09 11.98
CA PRO A 74 14.17 13.37 12.56
C PRO A 74 15.28 12.44 12.06
N VAL A 75 14.91 11.22 11.63
CA VAL A 75 15.89 10.27 11.05
C VAL A 75 16.24 10.71 9.64
N LEU A 76 15.25 11.06 8.84
CA LEU A 76 15.44 11.47 7.44
C LEU A 76 16.23 12.78 7.33
N ASP A 77 15.99 13.73 8.23
CA ASP A 77 16.73 14.99 8.32
C ASP A 77 18.24 14.75 8.49
N GLN A 78 18.64 13.75 9.27
CA GLN A 78 20.06 13.39 9.46
C GLN A 78 20.74 12.91 8.16
N PHE A 79 19.97 12.44 7.18
CA PHE A 79 20.48 11.99 5.87
C PHE A 79 20.45 13.09 4.82
N GLY A 80 20.08 14.31 5.17
CA GLY A 80 20.13 15.47 4.29
C GLY A 80 19.08 15.42 3.17
N ILE A 81 17.93 14.81 3.42
CA ILE A 81 16.78 14.84 2.50
C ILE A 81 16.31 16.28 2.38
N ALA A 82 16.11 16.76 1.15
CA ALA A 82 15.62 18.12 0.92
C ALA A 82 14.25 18.35 1.57
N GLU A 83 14.02 19.55 2.13
CA GLU A 83 12.80 19.86 2.87
C GLU A 83 11.54 19.66 2.02
N ASP A 84 11.57 20.05 0.74
CA ASP A 84 10.46 19.87 -0.19
C ASP A 84 10.13 18.39 -0.42
N ASP A 85 11.15 17.53 -0.54
CA ASP A 85 10.98 16.07 -0.69
C ASP A 85 10.43 15.46 0.59
N LEU A 86 10.91 15.92 1.75
CA LEU A 86 10.40 15.48 3.04
C LEU A 86 8.92 15.85 3.23
N GLU A 87 8.54 17.07 2.87
CA GLU A 87 7.13 17.49 2.93
C GLU A 87 6.26 16.74 1.92
N CYS A 88 6.79 16.46 0.73
CA CYS A 88 6.11 15.63 -0.25
C CYS A 88 5.91 14.20 0.28
N MET A 89 6.97 13.58 0.80
CA MET A 89 6.92 12.25 1.42
C MET A 89 5.88 12.19 2.55
N LYS A 90 5.87 13.18 3.43
CA LYS A 90 4.90 13.25 4.55
C LYS A 90 3.47 13.19 4.04
N ARG A 91 3.12 14.01 3.03
CA ARG A 91 1.77 13.99 2.43
C ARG A 91 1.45 12.64 1.81
N LEU A 92 2.40 12.05 1.08
CA LEU A 92 2.20 10.75 0.45
C LEU A 92 2.00 9.63 1.49
N VAL A 93 2.78 9.64 2.58
CA VAL A 93 2.61 8.69 3.69
C VAL A 93 1.24 8.86 4.37
N GLN A 94 0.82 10.10 4.67
CA GLN A 94 -0.50 10.34 5.27
C GLN A 94 -1.64 9.71 4.46
N HIS A 95 -1.55 9.78 3.15
CA HIS A 95 -2.56 9.24 2.23
C HIS A 95 -2.37 7.74 1.89
N THR A 96 -1.52 7.00 2.62
CA THR A 96 -1.55 5.52 2.59
C THR A 96 -2.65 4.94 3.49
N ASP A 97 -3.30 5.76 4.33
CA ASP A 97 -4.50 5.34 5.08
C ASP A 97 -5.50 4.63 4.14
N PRO A 98 -5.88 3.37 4.42
CA PRO A 98 -6.75 2.58 3.56
C PRO A 98 -8.09 3.25 3.21
N THR A 99 -8.56 4.17 4.04
CA THR A 99 -9.82 4.89 3.81
C THR A 99 -9.72 5.93 2.68
N THR A 100 -8.51 6.35 2.31
CA THR A 100 -8.27 7.36 1.26
C THR A 100 -8.00 6.74 -0.11
N VAL A 101 -7.73 5.44 -0.19
CA VAL A 101 -7.28 4.74 -1.41
C VAL A 101 -8.22 4.98 -2.60
N ALA A 102 -9.52 4.81 -2.41
CA ALA A 102 -10.49 4.97 -3.51
C ALA A 102 -10.50 6.39 -4.08
N GLU A 103 -10.36 7.41 -3.23
CA GLU A 103 -10.27 8.81 -3.64
C GLU A 103 -8.96 9.09 -4.38
N ASN A 104 -7.82 8.61 -3.85
CA ASN A 104 -6.52 8.77 -4.49
C ASN A 104 -6.53 8.23 -5.92
N HIS A 105 -7.05 7.01 -6.12
CA HIS A 105 -7.20 6.41 -7.46
C HIS A 105 -8.14 7.23 -8.35
N SER A 106 -9.27 7.69 -7.83
CA SER A 106 -10.23 8.51 -8.58
C SER A 106 -9.60 9.83 -9.07
N VAL A 107 -8.80 10.49 -8.23
CA VAL A 107 -8.10 11.73 -8.58
C VAL A 107 -7.03 11.48 -9.64
N ALA A 108 -6.21 10.44 -9.49
CA ALA A 108 -5.13 10.12 -10.43
C ALA A 108 -5.69 9.74 -11.82
N LEU A 109 -6.77 8.98 -11.88
CA LEU A 109 -7.40 8.54 -13.14
C LEU A 109 -7.99 9.68 -13.98
N GLN A 110 -8.14 10.88 -13.42
CA GLN A 110 -8.55 12.07 -14.19
C GLN A 110 -7.41 12.68 -15.02
N ARG A 111 -6.19 12.13 -14.91
CA ARG A 111 -4.97 12.66 -15.53
C ARG A 111 -4.22 11.55 -16.27
N PRO A 112 -3.45 11.90 -17.32
CA PRO A 112 -2.50 10.96 -17.88
C PRO A 112 -1.51 10.47 -16.81
N PHE A 113 -1.09 9.21 -16.92
CA PHE A 113 -0.07 8.67 -16.02
C PHE A 113 1.25 9.43 -16.19
N SER A 114 1.79 9.90 -15.08
CA SER A 114 3.15 10.45 -14.98
C SER A 114 3.66 10.25 -13.56
N ILE A 115 4.86 9.72 -13.42
CA ILE A 115 5.50 9.58 -12.09
C ILE A 115 5.83 10.93 -11.46
N GLY A 116 5.95 11.99 -12.27
CA GLY A 116 6.11 13.36 -11.78
C GLY A 116 4.83 13.98 -11.21
N ASP A 117 3.66 13.34 -11.42
CA ASP A 117 2.40 13.79 -10.83
C ASP A 117 2.20 13.14 -9.45
N GLN A 118 2.07 13.95 -8.41
CA GLN A 118 1.90 13.49 -7.03
C GLN A 118 0.69 12.57 -6.84
N ALA A 119 -0.40 12.74 -7.61
CA ALA A 119 -1.54 11.85 -7.54
C ALA A 119 -1.19 10.43 -8.01
N TRP A 120 -0.34 10.29 -9.03
CA TRP A 120 0.12 9.00 -9.48
C TRP A 120 1.20 8.38 -8.57
N LEU A 121 2.05 9.20 -7.95
CA LEU A 121 2.96 8.73 -6.89
C LEU A 121 2.17 8.18 -5.70
N GLN A 122 1.07 8.85 -5.32
CA GLN A 122 0.17 8.38 -4.26
C GLN A 122 -0.43 7.01 -4.61
N VAL A 123 -0.92 6.84 -5.84
CA VAL A 123 -1.46 5.56 -6.30
C VAL A 123 -0.39 4.47 -6.30
N LEU A 124 0.84 4.77 -6.73
CA LEU A 124 1.96 3.83 -6.65
C LEU A 124 2.24 3.39 -5.20
N ALA A 125 2.21 4.33 -4.25
CA ALA A 125 2.40 4.02 -2.84
C ALA A 125 1.28 3.11 -2.30
N ASN A 126 0.01 3.43 -2.60
CA ASN A 126 -1.13 2.60 -2.21
C ASN A 126 -1.04 1.19 -2.84
N GLU A 127 -0.71 1.09 -4.13
CA GLU A 127 -0.56 -0.21 -4.81
C GLU A 127 0.60 -1.04 -4.23
N ALA A 128 1.74 -0.40 -3.92
CA ALA A 128 2.92 -1.09 -3.39
C ALA A 128 2.67 -1.67 -2.00
N ASP A 129 1.97 -0.93 -1.15
CA ASP A 129 1.61 -1.36 0.20
C ASP A 129 0.74 -2.61 0.20
N VAL A 130 -0.27 -2.65 -0.67
CA VAL A 130 -1.25 -3.75 -0.69
C VAL A 130 -0.90 -4.89 -1.65
N LEU A 131 0.11 -4.76 -2.52
CA LEU A 131 0.36 -5.72 -3.59
C LEU A 131 0.65 -7.11 -3.04
N ALA A 132 1.59 -7.26 -2.10
CA ALA A 132 1.93 -8.54 -1.50
C ALA A 132 0.70 -9.19 -0.83
N SER A 133 -0.06 -8.41 -0.08
CA SER A 133 -1.30 -8.83 0.58
C SER A 133 -2.42 -9.16 -0.40
N SER A 134 -2.36 -8.68 -1.65
CA SER A 134 -3.35 -9.00 -2.69
C SER A 134 -3.09 -10.33 -3.41
N LEU A 135 -1.89 -10.89 -3.30
CA LEU A 135 -1.58 -12.18 -3.91
C LEU A 135 -2.39 -13.31 -3.24
N PRO A 136 -2.77 -14.38 -3.97
CA PRO A 136 -3.63 -15.42 -3.41
C PRO A 136 -3.06 -16.06 -2.13
N ASP A 137 -2.11 -16.95 -2.26
CA ASP A 137 -1.59 -17.76 -1.12
C ASP A 137 -0.76 -16.91 -0.15
N TYR A 138 0.07 -16.02 -0.68
CA TYR A 138 0.90 -15.16 0.15
C TYR A 138 0.07 -14.14 0.92
N GLY A 139 -0.95 -13.57 0.28
CA GLY A 139 -1.85 -12.64 0.93
C GLY A 139 -2.70 -13.28 2.03
N GLU A 140 -3.06 -14.57 1.92
CA GLU A 140 -3.70 -15.31 3.01
C GLU A 140 -2.76 -15.41 4.22
N SER A 141 -1.51 -15.79 4.01
CA SER A 141 -0.49 -15.86 5.07
C SER A 141 -0.27 -14.51 5.76
N LEU A 142 -0.27 -13.42 4.99
CA LEU A 142 -0.18 -12.05 5.52
C LEU A 142 -1.44 -11.65 6.29
N GLY A 143 -2.63 -12.04 5.82
CA GLY A 143 -3.89 -11.87 6.54
C GLY A 143 -3.90 -12.58 7.89
N GLU A 144 -3.37 -13.80 7.95
CA GLU A 144 -3.18 -14.52 9.22
C GLU A 144 -2.20 -13.81 10.17
N ALA A 145 -1.12 -13.25 9.63
CA ALA A 145 -0.17 -12.46 10.40
C ALA A 145 -0.85 -11.23 11.02
N LEU A 146 -1.63 -10.49 10.23
CA LEU A 146 -2.38 -9.33 10.67
C LEU A 146 -3.46 -9.71 11.71
N SER A 147 -4.15 -10.83 11.51
CA SER A 147 -5.09 -11.39 12.48
C SER A 147 -4.42 -11.66 13.84
N ARG A 148 -3.24 -12.29 13.84
CA ARG A 148 -2.47 -12.52 15.07
C ARG A 148 -2.06 -11.22 15.77
N GLU A 149 -1.69 -10.20 14.99
CA GLU A 149 -1.30 -8.90 15.54
C GLU A 149 -2.47 -8.21 16.24
N TRP A 150 -3.66 -8.26 15.63
CA TRP A 150 -4.86 -7.62 16.16
C TRP A 150 -5.59 -8.41 17.23
N ALA A 151 -5.30 -9.71 17.39
CA ALA A 151 -6.08 -10.62 18.25
C ALA A 151 -6.27 -10.13 19.67
N ALA A 152 -5.27 -9.47 20.27
CA ALA A 152 -5.33 -9.02 21.66
C ALA A 152 -6.12 -7.72 21.87
N LYS A 153 -6.14 -6.82 20.88
CA LYS A 153 -6.71 -5.47 21.02
C LYS A 153 -7.97 -5.26 20.18
N HIS A 154 -8.08 -5.98 19.06
CA HIS A 154 -9.10 -5.79 18.02
C HIS A 154 -9.65 -7.14 17.56
N ALA A 155 -10.17 -7.96 18.50
CA ALA A 155 -10.55 -9.35 18.26
C ALA A 155 -11.56 -9.57 17.12
N ASP A 156 -12.50 -8.65 16.92
CA ASP A 156 -13.48 -8.75 15.83
C ASP A 156 -12.85 -8.43 14.47
N MET A 157 -11.95 -7.47 14.41
CA MET A 157 -11.18 -7.18 13.19
C MET A 157 -10.23 -8.33 12.85
N ALA A 158 -9.59 -8.92 13.86
CA ALA A 158 -8.72 -10.09 13.68
C ALA A 158 -9.47 -11.27 13.05
N LYS A 159 -10.72 -11.53 13.48
CA LYS A 159 -11.57 -12.56 12.86
C LYS A 159 -12.03 -12.16 11.46
N SER A 160 -12.36 -10.89 11.28
CA SER A 160 -12.85 -10.38 10.01
C SER A 160 -11.79 -10.50 8.90
N VAL A 161 -10.55 -10.11 9.17
CA VAL A 161 -9.49 -10.04 8.15
C VAL A 161 -9.18 -11.40 7.50
N ILE A 162 -9.32 -12.51 8.23
CA ILE A 162 -9.11 -13.87 7.71
C ILE A 162 -10.39 -14.52 7.17
N SER A 163 -11.53 -13.85 7.26
CA SER A 163 -12.78 -14.38 6.74
C SER A 163 -12.90 -14.17 5.23
N PRO A 164 -13.65 -15.03 4.51
CA PRO A 164 -13.92 -14.80 3.08
C PRO A 164 -14.56 -13.44 2.79
N ALA A 165 -15.45 -12.96 3.68
CA ALA A 165 -16.06 -11.64 3.54
C ALA A 165 -15.06 -10.49 3.76
N GLY A 166 -14.17 -10.62 4.75
CA GLY A 166 -13.10 -9.66 4.99
C GLY A 166 -12.08 -9.63 3.83
N ARG A 167 -11.71 -10.80 3.30
CA ARG A 167 -10.87 -10.90 2.12
C ARG A 167 -11.53 -10.25 0.90
N LEU A 168 -12.82 -10.48 0.69
CA LEU A 168 -13.58 -9.85 -0.38
C LEU A 168 -13.59 -8.33 -0.23
N TYR A 169 -13.87 -7.82 0.98
CA TYR A 169 -13.83 -6.39 1.27
C TYR A 169 -12.46 -5.78 0.96
N PHE A 170 -11.38 -6.42 1.42
CA PHE A 170 -10.02 -5.97 1.15
C PHE A 170 -9.75 -5.87 -0.36
N LEU A 171 -10.06 -6.92 -1.12
CA LEU A 171 -9.86 -6.93 -2.56
C LEU A 171 -10.75 -5.91 -3.29
N GLU A 172 -11.98 -5.65 -2.83
CA GLU A 172 -12.88 -4.71 -3.50
C GLU A 172 -12.60 -3.25 -3.17
N LYS A 173 -12.15 -2.96 -1.94
CA LYS A 173 -12.12 -1.60 -1.40
C LYS A 173 -10.72 -1.05 -1.13
N VAL A 174 -9.76 -1.93 -0.85
CA VAL A 174 -8.41 -1.53 -0.44
C VAL A 174 -7.37 -1.88 -1.51
N ALA A 175 -7.34 -3.12 -1.99
CA ALA A 175 -6.40 -3.56 -3.02
C ALA A 175 -6.84 -3.10 -4.42
N ILE A 176 -6.82 -1.80 -4.68
CA ILE A 176 -7.16 -1.21 -5.98
C ILE A 176 -5.86 -1.03 -6.79
N PHE A 177 -5.90 -1.37 -8.09
CA PHE A 177 -4.78 -1.28 -9.01
C PHE A 177 -5.17 -0.49 -10.25
N SER A 178 -4.44 0.60 -10.56
CA SER A 178 -4.77 1.53 -11.65
C SER A 178 -3.56 1.93 -12.49
N THR A 179 -2.33 1.74 -11.99
CA THR A 179 -1.12 2.14 -12.71
C THR A 179 -0.88 1.30 -13.98
N PRO A 180 -0.16 1.84 -14.97
CA PRO A 180 0.31 1.02 -16.11
C PRO A 180 1.16 -0.16 -15.67
N GLY A 181 1.93 -0.02 -14.57
CA GLY A 181 2.74 -1.09 -14.01
C GLY A 181 1.89 -2.24 -13.48
N SER A 182 0.91 -1.96 -12.64
CA SER A 182 0.01 -2.97 -12.09
C SER A 182 -0.80 -3.68 -13.18
N ARG A 183 -1.22 -2.95 -14.22
CA ARG A 183 -1.89 -3.53 -15.39
C ARG A 183 -0.95 -4.48 -16.14
N ARG A 184 0.30 -4.08 -16.37
CA ARG A 184 1.30 -4.91 -17.03
C ARG A 184 1.63 -6.19 -16.25
N LEU A 185 1.63 -6.11 -14.92
CA LEU A 185 1.81 -7.26 -14.03
C LEU A 185 0.56 -8.15 -13.91
N GLY A 186 -0.56 -7.77 -14.52
CA GLY A 186 -1.81 -8.54 -14.48
C GLY A 186 -2.53 -8.47 -13.14
N LEU A 187 -2.19 -7.51 -12.27
CA LEU A 187 -2.74 -7.44 -10.90
C LEU A 187 -4.24 -7.17 -10.88
N GLN A 188 -4.75 -6.35 -11.79
CA GLN A 188 -6.19 -6.12 -11.94
C GLN A 188 -6.95 -7.41 -12.25
N GLN A 189 -6.47 -8.16 -13.24
CA GLN A 189 -7.08 -9.43 -13.62
C GLN A 189 -7.01 -10.45 -12.49
N LEU A 190 -5.86 -10.58 -11.83
CA LEU A 190 -5.68 -11.48 -10.68
C LEU A 190 -6.66 -11.15 -9.55
N ARG A 191 -6.82 -9.86 -9.25
CA ARG A 191 -7.77 -9.35 -8.26
C ARG A 191 -9.22 -9.71 -8.62
N GLU A 192 -9.63 -9.46 -9.88
CA GLU A 192 -10.98 -9.76 -10.37
C GLU A 192 -11.30 -11.24 -10.27
N MET A 193 -10.36 -12.13 -10.63
CA MET A 193 -10.51 -13.58 -10.51
C MET A 193 -10.74 -14.01 -9.05
N GLN A 194 -9.98 -13.44 -8.10
CA GLN A 194 -10.17 -13.72 -6.66
C GLN A 194 -11.54 -13.24 -6.15
N ILE A 195 -11.94 -12.02 -6.53
CA ILE A 195 -13.24 -11.45 -6.16
C ILE A 195 -14.38 -12.35 -6.62
N GLU A 196 -14.33 -12.80 -7.87
CA GLU A 196 -15.36 -13.69 -8.43
C GLU A 196 -15.43 -15.04 -7.69
N ALA A 197 -14.28 -15.66 -7.42
CA ALA A 197 -14.21 -16.91 -6.67
C ALA A 197 -14.78 -16.77 -5.24
N LEU A 198 -14.44 -15.66 -4.54
CA LEU A 198 -14.96 -15.37 -3.19
C LEU A 198 -16.48 -15.15 -3.20
N LYS A 199 -17.02 -14.42 -4.19
CA LYS A 199 -18.48 -14.22 -4.34
C LYS A 199 -19.21 -15.53 -4.55
N GLN A 200 -18.66 -16.42 -5.37
CA GLN A 200 -19.23 -17.75 -5.59
C GLN A 200 -19.22 -18.61 -4.32
N THR A 201 -18.16 -18.50 -3.52
CA THR A 201 -18.05 -19.20 -2.23
C THR A 201 -19.11 -18.69 -1.22
N LEU A 202 -19.20 -17.35 -1.09
CA LEU A 202 -20.14 -16.72 -0.16
C LEU A 202 -21.61 -16.92 -0.55
N SER A 203 -21.92 -17.09 -1.83
CA SER A 203 -23.30 -17.35 -2.30
C SER A 203 -23.78 -18.76 -2.02
N LYS A 204 -22.89 -19.70 -1.67
CA LYS A 204 -23.20 -21.11 -1.37
C LYS A 204 -23.23 -21.42 0.13
N ALA A 205 -22.76 -20.49 0.97
CA ALA A 205 -22.73 -20.61 2.42
C ALA A 205 -24.00 -20.06 3.07
#